data_fccf1dd95054c93ba32dd96dd62dc52c
#
_entry.id   fccf1dd95054c93ba32dd96dd62dc52c
#
_cell.length_a   1.000
_cell.length_b   1.000
_cell.length_c   1.000
_cell.angle_alpha   90.00
_cell.angle_beta   90.00
_cell.angle_gamma   90.00
#
_symmetry.space_group_name_H-M   'P 1'
#
loop_
_entity.id
_entity.type
_entity.pdbx_description
1 polymer ?
#
loop_
_entity_poly.entity_id
_entity_poly.type
_entity_poly.pdbx_seq_one_letter_code
_entity_poly.pdbx_strand_id
1 'polypeptide(L)'
;MNRQQIDALVKEMNVDTATGPVDARVQQIIVRLLGDFFQAIEDLDISQTELWKGLEYFTDAGQANELGLLAAGLGLEHYLDLRADEADAKAGITGGTPRTIEGPLYVAGAPESVGFTRMDDGSETDKIPTLFIEGTVTDTEGNLIEGAKVEIWHANSLGNYSFFDKSQSDFNLRRTILSDAAGQYIAQTTM
;
A
#
# COMPACT_ATOMS: atom_id res chain seq x y z
N MET A 1 11.47 23.87 -23.76
CA MET A 1 12.90 23.42 -23.73
C MET A 1 12.98 22.00 -24.29
N ASN A 2 14.13 21.59 -24.85
CA ASN A 2 14.32 20.19 -25.23
C ASN A 2 14.91 19.38 -24.04
N ARG A 3 14.87 18.03 -24.13
CA ARG A 3 15.38 17.16 -23.07
C ARG A 3 16.79 17.46 -22.62
N GLN A 4 17.71 17.75 -23.53
CA GLN A 4 19.10 18.04 -23.20
C GLN A 4 19.25 19.33 -22.37
N GLN A 5 18.45 20.36 -22.67
CA GLN A 5 18.42 21.61 -21.88
C GLN A 5 17.83 21.38 -20.49
N ILE A 6 16.79 20.55 -20.39
CA ILE A 6 16.19 20.15 -19.10
C ILE A 6 17.19 19.40 -18.24
N ASP A 7 17.88 18.40 -18.80
CA ASP A 7 18.89 17.62 -18.06
C ASP A 7 20.06 18.49 -17.56
N ALA A 8 20.47 19.49 -18.35
CA ALA A 8 21.49 20.45 -17.94
C ALA A 8 20.99 21.33 -16.77
N LEU A 9 19.77 21.84 -16.85
CA LEU A 9 19.16 22.65 -15.80
C LEU A 9 19.02 21.87 -14.48
N VAL A 10 18.49 20.65 -14.53
CA VAL A 10 18.34 19.79 -13.32
C VAL A 10 19.71 19.50 -12.69
N LYS A 11 20.74 19.29 -13.50
CA LYS A 11 22.10 19.07 -13.01
C LYS A 11 22.69 20.31 -12.31
N GLU A 12 22.36 21.51 -12.78
CA GLU A 12 22.78 22.78 -12.17
C GLU A 12 22.03 23.09 -10.86
N MET A 13 20.82 22.57 -10.68
CA MET A 13 20.00 22.82 -9.48
C MET A 13 20.61 22.25 -8.20
N ASN A 14 21.65 21.42 -8.29
CA ASN A 14 22.40 20.84 -7.18
C ASN A 14 21.45 20.44 -6.02
N VAL A 15 20.73 19.32 -6.18
CA VAL A 15 19.69 18.90 -5.23
C VAL A 15 20.35 18.39 -3.94
N ASP A 16 20.96 19.30 -3.18
CA ASP A 16 21.42 19.06 -1.82
C ASP A 16 20.27 19.37 -0.86
N THR A 17 19.90 18.42 -0.02
CA THR A 17 18.93 18.68 1.04
C THR A 17 19.62 19.41 2.20
N ALA A 18 18.94 20.37 2.80
CA ALA A 18 19.44 21.21 3.89
C ALA A 18 19.84 20.45 5.19
N THR A 19 19.75 19.12 5.24
CA THR A 19 19.90 18.30 6.45
C THR A 19 21.05 17.29 6.43
N GLY A 20 21.93 17.32 5.42
CA GLY A 20 23.10 16.42 5.34
C GLY A 20 23.22 15.68 4.00
N PRO A 21 24.24 14.81 3.83
CA PRO A 21 24.46 14.11 2.58
C PRO A 21 23.28 13.20 2.25
N VAL A 22 22.63 13.44 1.11
CA VAL A 22 21.56 12.59 0.57
C VAL A 22 22.20 11.29 0.06
N ASP A 23 21.54 10.16 0.34
CA ASP A 23 21.88 8.90 -0.30
C ASP A 23 21.96 9.08 -1.82
N ALA A 24 23.08 8.65 -2.44
CA ALA A 24 23.32 8.82 -3.87
C ALA A 24 22.21 8.20 -4.74
N ARG A 25 21.54 7.15 -4.25
CA ARG A 25 20.42 6.52 -4.94
C ARG A 25 19.18 7.41 -4.89
N VAL A 26 18.90 8.02 -3.76
CA VAL A 26 17.77 8.96 -3.60
C VAL A 26 18.01 10.18 -4.50
N GLN A 27 19.22 10.74 -4.50
CA GLN A 27 19.56 11.85 -5.39
C GLN A 27 19.35 11.49 -6.87
N GLN A 28 19.81 10.32 -7.30
CA GLN A 28 19.59 9.84 -8.67
C GLN A 28 18.10 9.76 -9.04
N ILE A 29 17.25 9.27 -8.12
CA ILE A 29 15.81 9.16 -8.32
C ILE A 29 15.19 10.55 -8.44
N ILE A 30 15.51 11.47 -7.53
CA ILE A 30 14.98 12.85 -7.55
C ILE A 30 15.36 13.57 -8.85
N VAL A 31 16.62 13.52 -9.25
CA VAL A 31 17.10 14.13 -10.50
C VAL A 31 16.32 13.59 -11.70
N ARG A 32 16.09 12.27 -11.75
CA ARG A 32 15.33 11.66 -12.83
C ARG A 32 13.88 12.11 -12.84
N LEU A 33 13.21 12.11 -11.69
CA LEU A 33 11.80 12.53 -11.57
C LEU A 33 11.62 14.00 -11.94
N LEU A 34 12.52 14.89 -11.50
CA LEU A 34 12.48 16.30 -11.88
C LEU A 34 12.62 16.50 -13.39
N GLY A 35 13.56 15.78 -14.01
CA GLY A 35 13.76 15.85 -15.45
C GLY A 35 12.53 15.39 -16.23
N ASP A 36 11.90 14.31 -15.81
CA ASP A 36 10.68 13.80 -16.44
C ASP A 36 9.48 14.74 -16.20
N PHE A 37 9.39 15.35 -15.02
CA PHE A 37 8.36 16.32 -14.68
C PHE A 37 8.48 17.61 -15.53
N PHE A 38 9.70 18.14 -15.68
CA PHE A 38 9.93 19.30 -16.57
C PHE A 38 9.64 18.97 -18.04
N GLN A 39 10.00 17.76 -18.48
CA GLN A 39 9.64 17.33 -19.82
C GLN A 39 8.13 17.26 -20.02
N ALA A 40 7.37 16.75 -19.03
CA ALA A 40 5.91 16.72 -19.10
C ALA A 40 5.30 18.13 -19.18
N ILE A 41 5.87 19.11 -18.47
CA ILE A 41 5.43 20.52 -18.57
C ILE A 41 5.56 21.03 -20.01
N GLU A 42 6.69 20.76 -20.66
CA GLU A 42 6.91 21.17 -22.05
C GLU A 42 6.00 20.40 -23.03
N ASP A 43 5.89 19.08 -22.89
CA ASP A 43 5.16 18.22 -23.83
C ASP A 43 3.65 18.46 -23.80
N LEU A 44 3.12 18.85 -22.63
CA LEU A 44 1.70 19.09 -22.40
C LEU A 44 1.33 20.58 -22.38
N ASP A 45 2.31 21.48 -22.57
CA ASP A 45 2.13 22.94 -22.48
C ASP A 45 1.44 23.36 -21.16
N ILE A 46 1.90 22.79 -20.04
CA ILE A 46 1.29 23.02 -18.73
C ILE A 46 1.53 24.47 -18.32
N SER A 47 0.45 25.22 -18.14
CA SER A 47 0.51 26.59 -17.66
C SER A 47 0.89 26.67 -16.17
N GLN A 48 1.43 27.83 -15.76
CA GLN A 48 1.74 28.07 -14.35
C GLN A 48 0.52 27.86 -13.43
N THR A 49 -0.67 28.24 -13.87
CA THR A 49 -1.90 28.08 -13.09
C THR A 49 -2.27 26.62 -12.90
N GLU A 50 -2.14 25.80 -13.93
CA GLU A 50 -2.40 24.35 -13.86
C GLU A 50 -1.38 23.66 -12.96
N LEU A 51 -0.11 24.03 -13.06
CA LEU A 51 0.94 23.52 -12.18
C LEU A 51 0.61 23.79 -10.71
N TRP A 52 0.26 25.02 -10.35
CA TRP A 52 -0.05 25.37 -8.96
C TRP A 52 -1.31 24.66 -8.45
N LYS A 53 -2.34 24.48 -9.28
CA LYS A 53 -3.51 23.67 -8.91
C LYS A 53 -3.15 22.20 -8.65
N GLY A 54 -2.26 21.62 -9.44
CA GLY A 54 -1.77 20.26 -9.20
C GLY A 54 -1.01 20.15 -7.87
N LEU A 55 -0.15 21.12 -7.55
CA LEU A 55 0.59 21.15 -6.28
C LEU A 55 -0.34 21.37 -5.07
N GLU A 56 -1.38 22.18 -5.21
CA GLU A 56 -2.42 22.36 -4.19
C GLU A 56 -3.14 21.03 -3.90
N TYR A 57 -3.53 20.29 -4.93
CA TYR A 57 -4.13 18.96 -4.78
C TYR A 57 -3.24 17.99 -4.00
N PHE A 58 -1.93 17.92 -4.31
CA PHE A 58 -0.99 17.10 -3.55
C PHE A 58 -0.84 17.54 -2.09
N THR A 59 -0.89 18.86 -1.85
CA THR A 59 -0.84 19.43 -0.51
C THR A 59 -2.06 18.99 0.30
N ASP A 60 -3.24 19.11 -0.26
CA ASP A 60 -4.50 18.72 0.37
C ASP A 60 -4.55 17.22 0.65
N ALA A 61 -4.18 16.40 -0.32
CA ALA A 61 -4.09 14.95 -0.15
C ALA A 61 -3.06 14.54 0.94
N GLY A 62 -1.93 15.25 1.00
CA GLY A 62 -0.93 15.05 2.06
C GLY A 62 -1.45 15.43 3.44
N GLN A 63 -2.18 16.54 3.56
CA GLN A 63 -2.80 16.97 4.83
C GLN A 63 -3.90 16.02 5.29
N ALA A 64 -4.66 15.46 4.34
CA ALA A 64 -5.69 14.45 4.60
C ALA A 64 -5.12 13.05 4.89
N ASN A 65 -3.81 12.84 4.75
CA ASN A 65 -3.17 11.51 4.85
C ASN A 65 -3.61 10.53 3.74
N GLU A 66 -3.98 11.03 2.56
CA GLU A 66 -4.58 10.29 1.45
C GLU A 66 -3.60 9.96 0.31
N LEU A 67 -2.30 10.27 0.45
CA LEU A 67 -1.31 9.98 -0.61
C LEU A 67 -1.22 8.49 -0.94
N GLY A 68 -1.43 7.60 0.03
CA GLY A 68 -1.50 6.15 -0.21
C GLY A 68 -2.70 5.77 -1.08
N LEU A 69 -3.88 6.36 -0.84
CA LEU A 69 -5.07 6.15 -1.67
C LEU A 69 -4.87 6.69 -3.08
N LEU A 70 -4.19 7.82 -3.23
CA LEU A 70 -3.84 8.36 -4.53
C LEU A 70 -2.90 7.41 -5.29
N ALA A 71 -1.88 6.87 -4.64
CA ALA A 71 -0.95 5.91 -5.23
C ALA A 71 -1.67 4.63 -5.71
N ALA A 72 -2.58 4.10 -4.89
CA ALA A 72 -3.42 2.95 -5.25
C ALA A 72 -4.34 3.28 -6.45
N GLY A 73 -5.02 4.43 -6.41
CA GLY A 73 -5.90 4.89 -7.49
C GLY A 73 -5.19 5.14 -8.83
N LEU A 74 -3.91 5.52 -8.79
CA LEU A 74 -3.05 5.65 -9.98
C LEU A 74 -2.48 4.30 -10.46
N GLY A 75 -2.76 3.19 -9.78
CA GLY A 75 -2.28 1.86 -10.14
C GLY A 75 -0.80 1.62 -9.89
N LEU A 76 -0.15 2.42 -9.02
CA LEU A 76 1.28 2.29 -8.74
C LEU A 76 1.61 0.95 -8.07
N GLU A 77 0.75 0.49 -7.15
CA GLU A 77 0.88 -0.83 -6.51
C GLU A 77 0.79 -1.94 -7.54
N HIS A 78 -0.23 -1.92 -8.38
CA HIS A 78 -0.39 -2.90 -9.46
C HIS A 78 0.83 -2.95 -10.40
N TYR A 79 1.39 -1.79 -10.73
CA TYR A 79 2.61 -1.73 -11.54
C TYR A 79 3.81 -2.38 -10.83
N LEU A 80 3.95 -2.20 -9.51
CA LEU A 80 5.01 -2.85 -8.73
C LEU A 80 4.81 -4.36 -8.65
N ASP A 81 3.58 -4.85 -8.53
CA ASP A 81 3.23 -6.27 -8.58
C ASP A 81 3.62 -6.90 -9.92
N LEU A 82 3.26 -6.27 -11.03
CA LEU A 82 3.66 -6.73 -12.36
C LEU A 82 5.18 -6.84 -12.52
N ARG A 83 5.93 -5.88 -11.96
CA ARG A 83 7.40 -5.92 -11.96
C ARG A 83 7.95 -7.06 -11.10
N ALA A 84 7.33 -7.34 -9.95
CA ALA A 84 7.72 -8.43 -9.08
C ALA A 84 7.43 -9.78 -9.74
N ASP A 85 6.27 -9.95 -10.38
CA ASP A 85 5.91 -11.15 -11.13
C ASP A 85 6.87 -11.40 -12.31
N GLU A 86 7.28 -10.35 -13.03
CA GLU A 86 8.28 -10.47 -14.09
C GLU A 86 9.66 -10.90 -13.53
N ALA A 87 10.05 -10.40 -12.35
CA ALA A 87 11.30 -10.80 -11.70
C ALA A 87 11.26 -12.27 -11.26
N ASP A 88 10.15 -12.73 -10.68
CA ASP A 88 9.95 -14.12 -10.29
C ASP A 88 9.97 -15.05 -11.50
N ALA A 89 9.29 -14.70 -12.58
CA ALA A 89 9.32 -15.47 -13.82
C ALA A 89 10.74 -15.60 -14.39
N LYS A 90 11.54 -14.53 -14.36
CA LYS A 90 12.96 -14.55 -14.76
C LYS A 90 13.82 -15.42 -13.85
N ALA A 91 13.48 -15.51 -12.56
CA ALA A 91 14.15 -16.35 -11.59
C ALA A 91 13.68 -17.83 -11.63
N GLY A 92 12.70 -18.16 -12.49
CA GLY A 92 12.12 -19.49 -12.60
C GLY A 92 11.16 -19.84 -11.44
N ILE A 93 10.74 -18.85 -10.66
CA ILE A 93 9.75 -19.01 -9.59
C ILE A 93 8.37 -19.01 -10.25
N THR A 94 7.63 -20.09 -10.09
CA THR A 94 6.28 -20.28 -10.66
C THR A 94 5.34 -20.87 -9.62
N GLY A 95 4.04 -20.57 -9.75
CA GLY A 95 3.00 -21.04 -8.84
C GLY A 95 2.74 -20.08 -7.68
N GLY A 96 1.87 -20.49 -6.77
CA GLY A 96 1.40 -19.68 -5.64
C GLY A 96 0.19 -18.82 -6.00
N THR A 97 -0.33 -18.11 -5.02
CA THR A 97 -1.43 -17.16 -5.18
C THR A 97 -0.93 -15.93 -5.95
N PRO A 98 -1.63 -15.49 -7.02
CA PRO A 98 -1.24 -14.29 -7.74
C PRO A 98 -1.20 -13.06 -6.83
N ARG A 99 -0.23 -12.17 -7.07
CA ARG A 99 -0.21 -10.87 -6.41
C ARG A 99 -1.42 -10.03 -6.82
N THR A 100 -1.89 -9.22 -5.91
CA THR A 100 -2.91 -8.22 -6.16
C THR A 100 -2.66 -7.03 -5.25
N ILE A 101 -3.31 -5.91 -5.52
CA ILE A 101 -3.21 -4.72 -4.68
C ILE A 101 -3.62 -5.04 -3.23
N GLU A 102 -2.94 -4.43 -2.27
CA GLU A 102 -3.15 -4.67 -0.84
C GLU A 102 -4.57 -4.29 -0.38
N GLY A 103 -5.20 -3.33 -1.02
CA GLY A 103 -6.47 -2.76 -0.59
C GLY A 103 -6.29 -1.47 0.23
N PRO A 104 -7.39 -0.75 0.51
CA PRO A 104 -7.31 0.56 1.12
C PRO A 104 -7.10 0.50 2.64
N LEU A 105 -6.49 1.54 3.19
CA LEU A 105 -6.48 1.86 4.61
C LEU A 105 -5.82 0.78 5.49
N TYR A 106 -4.76 0.13 4.99
CA TYR A 106 -3.92 -0.75 5.80
C TYR A 106 -3.31 0.02 6.99
N VAL A 107 -3.26 -0.66 8.14
CA VAL A 107 -2.59 -0.16 9.35
C VAL A 107 -1.77 -1.28 9.96
N ALA A 108 -0.47 -1.09 10.03
CA ALA A 108 0.44 -2.05 10.64
C ALA A 108 0.24 -2.18 12.16
N GLY A 109 0.59 -3.33 12.72
CA GLY A 109 0.56 -3.56 14.17
C GLY A 109 -0.78 -4.00 14.72
N ALA A 110 -1.68 -4.53 13.87
CA ALA A 110 -2.91 -5.15 14.34
C ALA A 110 -2.62 -6.30 15.34
N PRO A 111 -3.48 -6.50 16.37
CA PRO A 111 -3.29 -7.55 17.36
C PRO A 111 -3.11 -8.92 16.74
N GLU A 112 -2.11 -9.68 17.23
CA GLU A 112 -1.70 -10.97 16.70
C GLU A 112 -2.31 -12.13 17.48
N SER A 113 -2.65 -13.21 16.76
CA SER A 113 -3.11 -14.49 17.33
C SER A 113 -2.62 -15.64 16.46
N VAL A 114 -2.76 -16.88 16.96
CA VAL A 114 -2.35 -18.10 16.24
C VAL A 114 -3.60 -18.93 15.92
N GLY A 115 -3.74 -19.35 14.69
CA GLY A 115 -4.78 -20.23 14.19
C GLY A 115 -6.19 -19.64 14.16
N PHE A 116 -6.67 -19.06 15.28
CA PHE A 116 -8.02 -18.49 15.39
C PHE A 116 -8.01 -17.09 15.98
N THR A 117 -8.90 -16.24 15.47
CA THR A 117 -9.16 -14.93 16.07
C THR A 117 -10.61 -14.48 15.91
N ARG A 118 -11.08 -13.67 16.88
CA ARG A 118 -12.25 -12.83 16.72
C ARG A 118 -11.79 -11.40 16.39
N MET A 119 -12.33 -10.84 15.31
CA MET A 119 -11.88 -9.54 14.80
C MET A 119 -12.59 -8.35 15.42
N ASP A 120 -13.91 -8.52 15.68
CA ASP A 120 -14.76 -7.45 16.21
C ASP A 120 -14.53 -7.20 17.72
N ASP A 121 -14.78 -5.97 18.16
CA ASP A 121 -14.73 -5.56 19.57
C ASP A 121 -16.03 -5.78 20.36
N GLY A 122 -17.03 -6.42 19.72
CA GLY A 122 -18.34 -6.69 20.30
C GLY A 122 -19.37 -5.56 20.12
N SER A 123 -18.98 -4.44 19.53
CA SER A 123 -19.91 -3.30 19.37
C SER A 123 -20.99 -3.53 18.32
N GLU A 124 -20.79 -4.44 17.37
CA GLU A 124 -21.69 -4.70 16.24
C GLU A 124 -22.44 -6.05 16.31
N THR A 125 -22.00 -6.98 17.14
CA THR A 125 -22.37 -8.41 17.09
C THR A 125 -23.86 -8.74 17.27
N ASP A 126 -24.62 -7.90 17.92
CA ASP A 126 -26.07 -8.17 18.17
C ASP A 126 -26.97 -7.89 16.95
N LYS A 127 -26.43 -7.30 15.90
CA LYS A 127 -27.23 -6.80 14.77
C LYS A 127 -26.77 -7.28 13.39
N ILE A 128 -25.56 -7.85 13.30
CA ILE A 128 -24.90 -8.15 12.03
C ILE A 128 -24.56 -9.65 11.99
N PRO A 129 -24.80 -10.33 10.85
CA PRO A 129 -24.44 -11.73 10.72
C PRO A 129 -22.94 -11.96 10.94
N THR A 130 -22.61 -13.03 11.65
CA THR A 130 -21.24 -13.47 11.81
C THR A 130 -20.73 -14.09 10.51
N LEU A 131 -19.53 -13.71 10.11
CA LEU A 131 -18.80 -14.27 8.98
C LEU A 131 -17.56 -15.02 9.52
N PHE A 132 -17.30 -16.21 8.98
CA PHE A 132 -16.05 -16.93 9.17
C PHE A 132 -15.24 -16.91 7.87
N ILE A 133 -13.98 -16.51 7.98
CA ILE A 133 -13.00 -16.56 6.90
C ILE A 133 -11.97 -17.59 7.34
N GLU A 134 -11.81 -18.66 6.57
CA GLU A 134 -10.84 -19.71 6.88
C GLU A 134 -10.00 -20.07 5.67
N GLY A 135 -8.79 -20.54 5.94
CA GLY A 135 -7.89 -20.97 4.88
C GLY A 135 -6.71 -21.78 5.40
N THR A 136 -5.97 -22.34 4.45
CA THR A 136 -4.72 -23.07 4.71
C THR A 136 -3.62 -22.45 3.87
N VAL A 137 -2.47 -22.18 4.50
CA VAL A 137 -1.29 -21.64 3.84
C VAL A 137 -0.34 -22.79 3.52
N THR A 138 0.04 -22.90 2.26
CA THR A 138 1.00 -23.90 1.77
C THR A 138 2.08 -23.24 0.93
N ASP A 139 3.22 -23.91 0.78
CA ASP A 139 4.17 -23.58 -0.26
C ASP A 139 3.67 -24.06 -1.65
N THR A 140 4.45 -23.84 -2.69
CA THR A 140 4.12 -24.23 -4.07
C THR A 140 4.18 -25.75 -4.29
N GLU A 141 4.72 -26.51 -3.35
CA GLU A 141 4.77 -27.99 -3.36
C GLU A 141 3.61 -28.60 -2.56
N GLY A 142 2.80 -27.76 -1.88
CA GLY A 142 1.66 -28.19 -1.08
C GLY A 142 2.01 -28.50 0.38
N ASN A 143 3.24 -28.20 0.84
CA ASN A 143 3.60 -28.37 2.23
C ASN A 143 2.96 -27.27 3.08
N LEU A 144 2.46 -27.63 4.26
CA LEU A 144 1.83 -26.70 5.20
C LEU A 144 2.86 -25.72 5.76
N ILE A 145 2.50 -24.45 5.86
CA ILE A 145 3.36 -23.42 6.42
C ILE A 145 2.80 -22.97 7.77
N GLU A 146 3.51 -23.30 8.86
CA GLU A 146 3.25 -22.78 10.19
C GLU A 146 3.83 -21.37 10.32
N GLY A 147 3.13 -20.48 11.03
CA GLY A 147 3.58 -19.11 11.30
C GLY A 147 3.51 -18.17 10.12
N ALA A 148 2.84 -18.54 9.02
CA ALA A 148 2.57 -17.61 7.93
C ALA A 148 1.66 -16.48 8.42
N LYS A 149 2.02 -15.25 8.11
CA LYS A 149 1.30 -14.06 8.53
C LYS A 149 0.14 -13.75 7.59
N VAL A 150 -1.09 -13.84 8.11
CA VAL A 150 -2.32 -13.47 7.41
C VAL A 150 -2.90 -12.23 8.07
N GLU A 151 -2.97 -11.12 7.37
CA GLU A 151 -3.52 -9.88 7.86
C GLU A 151 -4.88 -9.63 7.19
N ILE A 152 -5.91 -9.40 8.02
CA ILE A 152 -7.27 -9.19 7.57
C ILE A 152 -7.79 -7.88 8.17
N TRP A 153 -8.36 -7.03 7.33
CA TRP A 153 -9.05 -5.82 7.77
C TRP A 153 -10.22 -5.50 6.85
N HIS A 154 -11.25 -4.88 7.42
CA HIS A 154 -12.40 -4.39 6.67
C HIS A 154 -13.14 -3.27 7.41
N ALA A 155 -14.05 -2.61 6.72
CA ALA A 155 -14.92 -1.60 7.30
C ALA A 155 -15.99 -2.21 8.22
N ASN A 156 -16.51 -1.42 9.14
CA ASN A 156 -17.73 -1.77 9.90
C ASN A 156 -18.99 -1.70 9.01
N SER A 157 -20.14 -2.03 9.57
CA SER A 157 -21.46 -2.00 8.88
C SER A 157 -21.85 -0.65 8.30
N LEU A 158 -21.20 0.43 8.73
CA LEU A 158 -21.41 1.79 8.22
C LEU A 158 -20.42 2.18 7.13
N GLY A 159 -19.49 1.30 6.77
CA GLY A 159 -18.43 1.57 5.79
C GLY A 159 -17.21 2.27 6.36
N ASN A 160 -17.11 2.42 7.68
CA ASN A 160 -16.01 3.12 8.33
C ASN A 160 -14.90 2.16 8.76
N TYR A 161 -13.65 2.54 8.52
CA TYR A 161 -12.49 1.78 8.97
C TYR A 161 -12.02 2.25 10.34
N SER A 162 -11.81 1.31 11.27
CA SER A 162 -11.16 1.57 12.54
C SER A 162 -9.79 2.22 12.35
N PHE A 163 -9.22 2.83 13.38
CA PHE A 163 -8.05 3.69 13.37
C PHE A 163 -8.32 5.09 12.77
N PHE A 164 -9.06 5.18 11.67
CA PHE A 164 -9.46 6.44 11.04
C PHE A 164 -10.76 6.98 11.63
N ASP A 165 -11.73 6.11 11.92
CA ASP A 165 -12.96 6.44 12.64
C ASP A 165 -12.76 6.28 14.16
N LYS A 166 -12.72 7.39 14.88
CA LYS A 166 -12.50 7.43 16.33
C LYS A 166 -13.71 7.01 17.18
N SER A 167 -14.82 6.66 16.58
CA SER A 167 -15.97 6.03 17.26
C SER A 167 -15.75 4.55 17.55
N GLN A 168 -14.71 3.94 16.97
CA GLN A 168 -14.34 2.54 17.14
C GLN A 168 -13.01 2.43 17.90
N SER A 169 -12.75 1.24 18.47
CA SER A 169 -11.39 0.93 18.94
C SER A 169 -10.41 0.88 17.76
N ASP A 170 -9.16 1.29 17.98
CA ASP A 170 -8.18 1.50 16.89
C ASP A 170 -7.98 0.28 15.99
N PHE A 171 -8.13 -0.93 16.51
CA PHE A 171 -7.98 -2.18 15.75
C PHE A 171 -9.26 -3.02 15.69
N ASN A 172 -10.45 -2.41 15.83
CA ASN A 172 -11.70 -3.11 15.54
C ASN A 172 -11.70 -3.58 14.08
N LEU A 173 -12.07 -4.84 13.83
CA LEU A 173 -12.09 -5.46 12.50
C LEU A 173 -10.73 -5.47 11.78
N ARG A 174 -9.62 -5.48 12.54
CA ARG A 174 -8.24 -5.64 12.05
C ARG A 174 -7.52 -6.66 12.88
N ARG A 175 -6.94 -7.70 12.25
CA ARG A 175 -6.16 -8.74 12.94
C ARG A 175 -5.02 -9.24 12.08
N THR A 176 -3.96 -9.65 12.77
CA THR A 176 -2.89 -10.48 12.25
C THR A 176 -3.07 -11.89 12.79
N ILE A 177 -3.12 -12.88 11.92
CA ILE A 177 -3.25 -14.30 12.29
C ILE A 177 -2.02 -15.02 11.78
N LEU A 178 -1.29 -15.68 12.67
CA LEU A 178 -0.27 -16.64 12.27
C LEU A 178 -0.93 -17.99 12.04
N SER A 179 -0.65 -18.61 10.91
CA SER A 179 -1.13 -19.97 10.65
C SER A 179 -0.61 -20.94 11.70
N ASP A 180 -1.43 -21.89 12.11
CA ASP A 180 -1.08 -22.91 13.10
C ASP A 180 -0.17 -24.02 12.52
N ALA A 181 0.14 -25.03 13.30
CA ALA A 181 0.98 -26.16 12.88
C ALA A 181 0.40 -26.98 11.70
N ALA A 182 -0.89 -26.83 11.42
CA ALA A 182 -1.56 -27.40 10.25
C ALA A 182 -1.67 -26.39 9.09
N GLY A 183 -0.96 -25.27 9.15
CA GLY A 183 -1.02 -24.18 8.17
C GLY A 183 -2.35 -23.43 8.16
N GLN A 184 -3.25 -23.66 9.14
CA GLN A 184 -4.62 -23.16 9.12
C GLN A 184 -4.75 -21.80 9.83
N TYR A 185 -5.69 -21.01 9.35
CA TYR A 185 -6.15 -19.78 10.00
C TYR A 185 -7.66 -19.65 9.89
N ILE A 186 -8.28 -19.09 10.94
CA ILE A 186 -9.71 -18.82 11.00
C ILE A 186 -9.91 -17.43 11.62
N ALA A 187 -10.62 -16.56 10.93
CA ALA A 187 -11.10 -15.29 11.44
C ALA A 187 -12.60 -15.32 11.60
N GLN A 188 -13.10 -15.03 12.79
CA GLN A 188 -14.51 -14.73 13.04
C GLN A 188 -14.70 -13.21 12.99
N THR A 189 -15.58 -12.74 12.12
CA THR A 189 -15.85 -11.31 11.96
C THR A 189 -17.35 -11.06 11.69
N THR A 190 -17.71 -9.84 11.33
CA THR A 190 -19.07 -9.42 10.95
C THR A 190 -19.15 -9.15 9.45
N MET A 191 -20.35 -9.23 8.90
CA MET A 191 -20.63 -9.03 7.48
C MET A 191 -20.85 -7.54 7.15
#